data_065cbd1ce626bb5486a5eb6666a315b0
#
_entry.id   065cbd1ce626bb5486a5eb6666a315b0
#
_cell.length_a   1.000
_cell.length_b   1.000
_cell.length_c   1.000
_cell.angle_alpha   90.00
_cell.angle_beta   90.00
_cell.angle_gamma   90.00
#
_symmetry.space_group_name_H-M   'P 1'
#
loop_
_entity.id
_entity.type
_entity.pdbx_description
1 polymer ?
#
loop_
_entity_poly.entity_id
_entity_poly.type
_entity_poly.pdbx_seq_one_letter_code
_entity_poly.pdbx_strand_id
1 'polypeptide(L)'
;MSDANLRARIRMSTVYTVANNLGYLVVGTDNAAEIHTGYFTKYGDGGVDLVPLANLTKREVYEWAKALGIHEDIINKAPSAGLWEGQTDEIEMGTTYDMIDAVVEGRLEEVPNKDKEIIERLHRISEHKRHTAAAPPKF
;
A
#
# COMPACT_ATOMS: atom_id res chain seq x y z
N MET A 1 5.12 -11.57 11.19
CA MET A 1 5.30 -11.17 9.76
C MET A 1 4.99 -12.29 8.76
N SER A 2 5.55 -13.51 8.84
CA SER A 2 5.26 -14.59 7.87
C SER A 2 3.79 -15.02 7.83
N ASP A 3 3.12 -15.14 8.98
CA ASP A 3 1.69 -15.47 9.06
C ASP A 3 0.80 -14.38 8.44
N ALA A 4 1.11 -13.10 8.68
CA ALA A 4 0.42 -11.97 8.08
C ALA A 4 0.48 -12.01 6.54
N ASN A 5 1.66 -12.22 5.99
CA ASN A 5 1.85 -12.37 4.55
C ASN A 5 1.13 -13.59 3.97
N LEU A 6 1.06 -14.70 4.72
CA LEU A 6 0.30 -15.88 4.32
C LEU A 6 -1.20 -15.55 4.21
N ARG A 7 -1.77 -14.86 5.23
CA ARG A 7 -3.18 -14.46 5.21
C ARG A 7 -3.52 -13.56 4.02
N ALA A 8 -2.67 -12.58 3.71
CA ALA A 8 -2.85 -11.71 2.55
C ALA A 8 -2.85 -12.51 1.23
N ARG A 9 -1.95 -13.49 1.08
CA ARG A 9 -1.87 -14.34 -0.11
C ARG A 9 -3.05 -15.30 -0.26
N ILE A 10 -3.54 -15.86 0.85
CA ILE A 10 -4.74 -16.71 0.83
C ILE A 10 -5.95 -15.88 0.40
N ARG A 11 -6.11 -14.66 0.93
CA ARG A 11 -7.18 -13.74 0.51
C ARG A 11 -7.09 -13.44 -0.98
N MET A 12 -5.93 -13.09 -1.49
CA MET A 12 -5.70 -12.83 -2.92
C MET A 12 -6.10 -14.05 -3.77
N SER A 13 -5.63 -15.24 -3.44
CA SER A 13 -5.98 -16.46 -4.18
C SER A 13 -7.48 -16.75 -4.17
N THR A 14 -8.16 -16.51 -3.04
CA THR A 14 -9.61 -16.66 -2.92
C THR A 14 -10.35 -15.66 -3.81
N VAL A 15 -9.96 -14.38 -3.76
CA VAL A 15 -10.59 -13.31 -4.57
C VAL A 15 -10.41 -13.60 -6.05
N TYR A 16 -9.21 -13.98 -6.51
CA TYR A 16 -8.97 -14.36 -7.91
C TYR A 16 -9.78 -15.59 -8.35
N THR A 17 -9.94 -16.57 -7.48
CA THR A 17 -10.78 -17.73 -7.78
C THR A 17 -12.23 -17.32 -8.04
N VAL A 18 -12.79 -16.45 -7.21
CA VAL A 18 -14.15 -15.93 -7.39
C VAL A 18 -14.23 -15.06 -8.65
N ALA A 19 -13.30 -14.14 -8.83
CA ALA A 19 -13.25 -13.23 -9.98
C ALA A 19 -13.20 -14.01 -11.30
N ASN A 20 -12.33 -15.01 -11.40
CA ASN A 20 -12.19 -15.84 -12.60
C ASN A 20 -13.49 -16.61 -12.92
N ASN A 21 -14.17 -17.14 -11.90
CA ASN A 21 -15.46 -17.83 -12.11
C ASN A 21 -16.56 -16.89 -12.61
N LEU A 22 -16.47 -15.61 -12.27
CA LEU A 22 -17.46 -14.59 -12.67
C LEU A 22 -17.04 -13.78 -13.90
N GLY A 23 -15.85 -13.99 -14.45
CA GLY A 23 -15.30 -13.21 -15.55
C GLY A 23 -14.96 -11.76 -15.14
N TYR A 24 -14.54 -11.53 -13.90
CA TYR A 24 -14.23 -10.21 -13.33
C TYR A 24 -12.73 -10.01 -13.15
N LEU A 25 -12.33 -8.74 -13.08
CA LEU A 25 -10.99 -8.30 -12.67
C LEU A 25 -10.95 -8.04 -11.17
N VAL A 26 -9.78 -8.21 -10.58
CA VAL A 26 -9.52 -7.90 -9.17
C VAL A 26 -9.02 -6.47 -9.04
N VAL A 27 -9.71 -5.67 -8.22
CA VAL A 27 -9.35 -4.27 -7.94
C VAL A 27 -8.61 -4.20 -6.62
N GLY A 28 -7.41 -3.61 -6.63
CA GLY A 28 -6.62 -3.30 -5.45
C GLY A 28 -6.92 -1.92 -4.88
N THR A 29 -6.46 -1.70 -3.67
CA THR A 29 -6.72 -0.49 -2.89
C THR A 29 -5.47 0.30 -2.51
N ASP A 30 -4.29 -0.15 -2.96
CA ASP A 30 -3.02 0.51 -2.66
C ASP A 30 -2.98 1.93 -3.23
N ASN A 31 -2.61 2.89 -2.41
CA ASN A 31 -2.41 4.28 -2.77
C ASN A 31 -0.93 4.61 -3.06
N ALA A 32 -0.64 5.85 -3.45
CA ALA A 32 0.71 6.27 -3.81
C ALA A 32 1.73 6.09 -2.68
N ALA A 33 1.36 6.37 -1.42
CA ALA A 33 2.24 6.23 -0.27
C ALA A 33 2.60 4.74 0.00
N GLU A 34 1.60 3.86 -0.07
CA GLU A 34 1.75 2.42 0.12
C GLU A 34 2.60 1.81 -1.01
N ILE A 35 2.37 2.20 -2.26
CA ILE A 35 3.17 1.77 -3.41
C ILE A 35 4.61 2.28 -3.29
N HIS A 36 4.81 3.55 -2.90
CA HIS A 36 6.13 4.15 -2.76
C HIS A 36 6.98 3.43 -1.73
N THR A 37 6.42 3.16 -0.56
CA THR A 37 7.12 2.48 0.54
C THR A 37 7.15 0.95 0.40
N GLY A 38 6.34 0.40 -0.53
CA GLY A 38 6.13 -1.03 -0.67
C GLY A 38 5.38 -1.63 0.52
N TYR A 39 4.52 -0.84 1.15
CA TYR A 39 3.73 -1.27 2.31
C TYR A 39 2.51 -2.08 1.85
N PHE A 40 2.78 -3.21 1.26
CA PHE A 40 1.83 -4.23 0.83
C PHE A 40 2.55 -5.59 0.74
N THR A 41 1.79 -6.67 0.73
CA THR A 41 2.32 -8.02 0.52
C THR A 41 2.38 -8.32 -0.97
N LYS A 42 3.60 -8.55 -1.50
CA LYS A 42 3.78 -9.01 -2.87
C LYS A 42 3.04 -10.34 -3.08
N TYR A 43 2.18 -10.39 -4.11
CA TYR A 43 1.27 -11.52 -4.38
C TYR A 43 0.25 -11.78 -3.26
N GLY A 44 -0.03 -10.77 -2.45
CA GLY A 44 -1.14 -10.70 -1.51
C GLY A 44 -2.08 -9.59 -1.91
N ASP A 45 -2.22 -8.57 -1.08
CA ASP A 45 -2.97 -7.34 -1.38
C ASP A 45 -2.41 -6.58 -2.60
N GLY A 46 -1.09 -6.67 -2.87
CA GLY A 46 -0.50 -6.15 -4.11
C GLY A 46 -0.68 -7.07 -5.34
N GLY A 47 -1.36 -8.21 -5.22
CA GLY A 47 -1.68 -9.11 -6.34
C GLY A 47 -3.05 -8.81 -6.91
N VAL A 48 -3.14 -7.87 -7.85
CA VAL A 48 -4.40 -7.32 -8.39
C VAL A 48 -4.25 -6.97 -9.88
N ASP A 49 -5.36 -6.77 -10.58
CA ASP A 49 -5.39 -6.39 -11.98
C ASP A 49 -5.43 -4.87 -12.19
N LEU A 50 -6.06 -4.13 -11.26
CA LEU A 50 -6.25 -2.68 -11.33
C LEU A 50 -5.96 -2.04 -9.96
N VAL A 51 -5.36 -0.85 -9.96
CA VAL A 51 -5.06 -0.07 -8.74
C VAL A 51 -5.54 1.38 -8.92
N PRO A 52 -6.84 1.65 -8.75
CA PRO A 52 -7.43 2.97 -9.03
C PRO A 52 -6.86 4.11 -8.17
N LEU A 53 -6.37 3.79 -6.96
CA LEU A 53 -5.85 4.76 -6.01
C LEU A 53 -4.32 4.97 -6.14
N ALA A 54 -3.65 4.31 -7.06
CA ALA A 54 -2.19 4.29 -7.17
C ALA A 54 -1.51 5.67 -7.28
N ASN A 55 -2.24 6.65 -7.82
CA ASN A 55 -1.74 8.01 -8.00
C ASN A 55 -2.26 9.01 -6.94
N LEU A 56 -3.04 8.54 -5.97
CA LEU A 56 -3.55 9.39 -4.89
C LEU A 56 -2.68 9.24 -3.65
N THR A 57 -2.32 10.37 -3.03
CA THR A 57 -1.74 10.41 -1.69
C THR A 57 -2.73 9.90 -0.65
N LYS A 58 -2.27 9.55 0.54
CA LYS A 58 -3.17 9.13 1.63
C LYS A 58 -4.15 10.24 2.00
N ARG A 59 -3.70 11.48 2.00
CA ARG A 59 -4.54 12.65 2.23
C ARG A 59 -5.65 12.76 1.19
N GLU A 60 -5.33 12.64 -0.09
CA GLU A 60 -6.32 12.70 -1.17
C GLU A 60 -7.34 11.56 -1.08
N VAL A 61 -6.93 10.36 -0.67
CA VAL A 61 -7.87 9.25 -0.41
C VAL A 61 -8.89 9.63 0.68
N TYR A 62 -8.45 10.29 1.76
CA TYR A 62 -9.37 10.80 2.78
C TYR A 62 -10.30 11.91 2.27
N GLU A 63 -9.80 12.82 1.45
CA GLU A 63 -10.61 13.87 0.82
C GLU A 63 -11.67 13.27 -0.08
N TRP A 64 -11.31 12.29 -0.90
CA TRP A 64 -12.26 11.56 -1.74
C TRP A 64 -13.30 10.80 -0.91
N ALA A 65 -12.88 10.12 0.14
CA ALA A 65 -13.80 9.42 1.03
C ALA A 65 -14.86 10.35 1.63
N LYS A 66 -14.43 11.54 2.07
CA LYS A 66 -15.36 12.58 2.55
C LYS A 66 -16.30 13.07 1.46
N ALA A 67 -15.78 13.36 0.27
CA ALA A 67 -16.57 13.83 -0.88
C ALA A 67 -17.60 12.79 -1.35
N LEU A 68 -17.29 11.51 -1.22
CA LEU A 68 -18.17 10.39 -1.56
C LEU A 68 -19.15 10.01 -0.43
N GLY A 69 -19.11 10.70 0.71
CA GLY A 69 -20.00 10.46 1.84
C GLY A 69 -19.74 9.15 2.58
N ILE A 70 -18.49 8.67 2.58
CA ILE A 70 -18.11 7.50 3.37
C ILE A 70 -18.30 7.82 4.87
N HIS A 71 -18.78 6.83 5.62
CA HIS A 71 -19.10 6.99 7.04
C HIS A 71 -17.87 7.42 7.87
N GLU A 72 -18.07 8.34 8.81
CA GLU A 72 -16.99 8.91 9.62
C GLU A 72 -16.20 7.89 10.42
N ASP A 73 -16.82 6.81 10.90
CA ASP A 73 -16.13 5.74 11.61
C ASP A 73 -15.07 5.04 10.75
N ILE A 74 -15.27 5.01 9.42
CA ILE A 74 -14.30 4.46 8.47
C ILE A 74 -13.19 5.49 8.21
N ILE A 75 -13.57 6.76 7.99
CA ILE A 75 -12.61 7.85 7.71
C ILE A 75 -11.69 8.09 8.91
N ASN A 76 -12.24 8.09 10.13
CA ASN A 76 -11.49 8.39 11.35
C ASN A 76 -10.74 7.17 11.92
N LYS A 77 -10.90 5.99 11.33
CA LYS A 77 -10.17 4.80 11.75
C LYS A 77 -8.70 4.92 11.41
N ALA A 78 -7.83 4.66 12.39
CA ALA A 78 -6.39 4.62 12.14
C ALA A 78 -6.05 3.58 11.05
N PRO A 79 -5.21 3.93 10.06
CA PRO A 79 -4.78 2.99 9.02
C PRO A 79 -4.12 1.75 9.64
N SER A 80 -4.63 0.58 9.27
CA SER A 80 -4.12 -0.70 9.78
C SER A 80 -4.50 -1.84 8.84
N ALA A 81 -3.57 -2.74 8.58
CA ALA A 81 -3.82 -3.98 7.86
C ALA A 81 -4.65 -4.99 8.67
N GLY A 82 -4.86 -4.76 9.98
CA GLY A 82 -5.69 -5.59 10.85
C GLY A 82 -5.17 -7.03 11.00
N LEU A 83 -3.87 -7.22 11.00
CA LEU A 83 -3.23 -8.54 11.04
C LEU A 83 -2.99 -9.03 12.48
N TRP A 84 -2.87 -8.10 13.43
CA TRP A 84 -2.80 -8.36 14.88
C TRP A 84 -3.36 -7.18 15.67
N GLU A 85 -3.62 -7.39 16.96
CA GLU A 85 -4.17 -6.38 17.86
C GLU A 85 -3.18 -5.22 18.06
N GLY A 86 -3.67 -3.97 17.96
CA GLY A 86 -2.85 -2.76 18.14
C GLY A 86 -1.94 -2.40 16.96
N GLN A 87 -2.00 -3.13 15.84
CA GLN A 87 -1.27 -2.76 14.63
C GLN A 87 -1.77 -1.42 14.07
N THR A 88 -0.82 -0.53 13.77
CA THR A 88 -1.06 0.61 12.88
C THR A 88 0.07 0.68 11.84
N ASP A 89 -0.27 1.13 10.66
CA ASP A 89 0.67 1.21 9.54
C ASP A 89 1.86 2.12 9.87
N GLU A 90 1.60 3.29 10.48
CA GLU A 90 2.63 4.27 10.83
C GLU A 90 3.61 3.76 11.89
N ILE A 91 3.14 3.01 12.90
CA ILE A 91 4.03 2.38 13.89
C ILE A 91 4.91 1.34 13.21
N GLU A 92 4.37 0.56 12.28
CA GLU A 92 5.13 -0.49 11.59
C GLU A 92 6.15 0.09 10.61
N MET A 93 5.79 1.13 9.87
CA MET A 93 6.70 1.82 8.94
C MET A 93 7.75 2.66 9.67
N GLY A 94 7.43 3.19 10.86
CA GLY A 94 8.29 4.08 11.65
C GLY A 94 8.29 5.53 11.16
N THR A 95 7.32 5.91 10.35
CA THR A 95 7.06 7.25 9.82
C THR A 95 5.56 7.44 9.59
N THR A 96 5.10 8.66 9.31
CA THR A 96 3.70 8.97 9.08
C THR A 96 3.34 9.05 7.61
N TYR A 97 2.06 8.87 7.29
CA TYR A 97 1.56 9.07 5.93
C TYR A 97 1.78 10.50 5.43
N ASP A 98 1.68 11.51 6.30
CA ASP A 98 1.96 12.90 5.92
C ASP A 98 3.40 13.08 5.42
N MET A 99 4.38 12.43 6.04
CA MET A 99 5.78 12.49 5.62
C MET A 99 6.00 11.73 4.30
N ILE A 100 5.33 10.59 4.12
CA ILE A 100 5.41 9.82 2.87
C ILE A 100 4.75 10.60 1.74
N ASP A 101 3.57 11.17 1.97
CA ASP A 101 2.86 12.00 0.99
C ASP A 101 3.71 13.20 0.57
N ALA A 102 4.38 13.88 1.52
CA ALA A 102 5.28 14.98 1.23
C ALA A 102 6.46 14.56 0.33
N VAL A 103 7.04 13.36 0.56
CA VAL A 103 8.08 12.80 -0.31
C VAL A 103 7.54 12.51 -1.71
N VAL A 104 6.37 11.87 -1.81
CA VAL A 104 5.73 11.52 -3.09
C VAL A 104 5.38 12.77 -3.91
N GLU A 105 4.94 13.84 -3.26
CA GLU A 105 4.64 15.14 -3.87
C GLU A 105 5.88 16.00 -4.16
N GLY A 106 7.09 15.55 -3.76
CA GLY A 106 8.33 16.28 -3.97
C GLY A 106 8.57 17.43 -3.00
N ARG A 107 7.80 17.56 -1.91
CA ARG A 107 7.92 18.58 -0.86
C ARG A 107 8.97 18.18 0.19
N LEU A 108 10.20 17.89 -0.28
CA LEU A 108 11.27 17.32 0.54
C LEU A 108 11.73 18.24 1.69
N GLU A 109 11.59 19.55 1.56
CA GLU A 109 11.95 20.52 2.59
C GLU A 109 11.07 20.42 3.84
N GLU A 110 9.86 19.87 3.71
CA GLU A 110 8.92 19.68 4.83
C GLU A 110 9.20 18.41 5.63
N VAL A 111 10.05 17.51 5.11
CA VAL A 111 10.29 16.17 5.69
C VAL A 111 11.58 16.18 6.53
N PRO A 112 11.52 15.81 7.82
CA PRO A 112 12.70 15.66 8.66
C PRO A 112 13.68 14.61 8.09
N ASN A 113 14.97 14.79 8.28
CA ASN A 113 16.01 13.88 7.77
C ASN A 113 15.79 12.42 8.20
N LYS A 114 15.37 12.20 9.46
CA LYS A 114 15.05 10.86 9.97
C LYS A 114 13.98 10.17 9.12
N ASP A 115 12.89 10.89 8.79
CA ASP A 115 11.79 10.32 8.00
C ASP A 115 12.22 10.10 6.55
N LYS A 116 13.01 10.99 5.96
CA LYS A 116 13.62 10.79 4.64
C LYS A 116 14.41 9.48 4.57
N GLU A 117 15.31 9.25 5.52
CA GLU A 117 16.14 8.04 5.59
C GLU A 117 15.27 6.76 5.71
N ILE A 118 14.20 6.81 6.51
CA ILE A 118 13.26 5.70 6.66
C ILE A 118 12.53 5.44 5.34
N ILE A 119 11.97 6.47 4.73
CA ILE A 119 11.17 6.35 3.49
C ILE A 119 12.06 5.87 2.33
N GLU A 120 13.25 6.43 2.15
CA GLU A 120 14.21 5.99 1.14
C GLU A 120 14.64 4.54 1.35
N ARG A 121 14.87 4.13 2.59
CA ARG A 121 15.17 2.73 2.91
C ARG A 121 14.01 1.81 2.55
N LEU A 122 12.78 2.15 2.94
CA LEU A 122 11.59 1.36 2.62
C LEU A 122 11.40 1.27 1.10
N HIS A 123 11.53 2.37 0.39
CA HIS A 123 11.47 2.41 -1.07
C HIS A 123 12.48 1.47 -1.71
N ARG A 124 13.74 1.56 -1.32
CA ARG A 124 14.84 0.76 -1.87
C ARG A 124 14.68 -0.74 -1.61
N ILE A 125 14.38 -1.15 -0.36
CA ILE A 125 14.27 -2.59 -0.02
C ILE A 125 13.04 -3.24 -0.62
N SER A 126 12.02 -2.46 -0.98
CA SER A 126 10.76 -2.92 -1.58
C SER A 126 10.74 -2.85 -3.11
N GLU A 127 11.82 -2.42 -3.75
CA GLU A 127 11.90 -2.24 -5.21
C GLU A 127 11.39 -3.45 -5.99
N HIS A 128 11.76 -4.65 -5.56
CA HIS A 128 11.32 -5.90 -6.17
C HIS A 128 9.79 -6.11 -6.16
N LYS A 129 9.03 -5.36 -5.36
CA LYS A 129 7.57 -5.45 -5.30
C LYS A 129 6.89 -4.66 -6.43
N ARG A 130 7.55 -3.62 -6.96
CA ARG A 130 7.06 -2.72 -8.01
C ARG A 130 7.40 -3.19 -9.43
N HIS A 131 8.15 -4.25 -9.55
CA HIS A 131 8.57 -4.81 -10.83
C HIS A 131 8.15 -6.26 -10.99
N THR A 132 8.03 -6.69 -12.24
CA THR A 132 7.92 -8.12 -12.56
C THR A 132 9.16 -8.87 -12.11
N ALA A 133 9.07 -10.20 -12.03
CA ALA A 133 10.24 -11.03 -11.71
C ALA A 133 11.39 -10.71 -12.67
N ALA A 134 12.60 -10.55 -12.10
CA ALA A 134 13.79 -10.28 -12.90
C ALA A 134 14.08 -11.48 -13.82
N ALA A 135 14.41 -11.19 -15.09
CA ALA A 135 14.86 -12.17 -16.06
C ALA A 135 16.34 -11.97 -16.37
N PRO A 136 17.09 -13.02 -16.71
CA PRO A 136 18.46 -12.88 -17.17
C PRO A 136 18.52 -12.11 -18.51
N PRO A 137 19.62 -11.42 -18.81
CA PRO A 137 19.80 -10.80 -20.11
C PRO A 137 19.78 -11.85 -21.23
N LYS A 138 19.40 -11.44 -22.44
CA LYS A 138 19.59 -12.31 -23.62
C LYS A 138 21.08 -12.49 -23.87
N PHE A 139 21.47 -13.71 -24.11
CA PHE A 139 22.82 -14.06 -24.57
C PHE A 139 22.93 -13.81 -26.06
#